data_8166a0be4410fbf687eb2714f2ea3a32
#
_entry.id   8166a0be4410fbf687eb2714f2ea3a32
#
_cell.length_a   1.000
_cell.length_b   1.000
_cell.length_c   1.000
_cell.angle_alpha   90.00
_cell.angle_beta   90.00
_cell.angle_gamma   90.00
#
_symmetry.space_group_name_H-M   'P 1'
#
loop_
_entity.id
_entity.type
_entity.pdbx_description
1 polymer ?
#
loop_
_entity_poly.entity_id
_entity_poly.type
_entity_poly.pdbx_seq_one_letter_code
_entity_poly.pdbx_strand_id
1 'polypeptide(L)'
;MDSNVLIAYYSTDKAAENKRKLVENALTVFAQLKDVQLCTSRWAVTETVNILVSQKRMNRGDVAEIETQLVSEKHLGNLKIYFAEVSPQRDYDFPGFFYHVRQGILKYHSGLGDVIHSVIMKNNAIADILTFDEKDDFKQIPDLTVLHPKDVRI
;
A
#
# COMPACT_ATOMS: atom_id res chain seq x y z
N MET A 1 2.10 -0.46 3.36
CA MET A 1 2.59 -0.11 1.99
C MET A 1 1.40 0.28 1.15
N ASP A 2 1.57 1.36 0.44
CA ASP A 2 0.63 1.88 -0.54
C ASP A 2 0.69 1.10 -1.86
N SER A 3 -0.37 1.17 -2.67
CA SER A 3 -0.46 0.53 -3.99
C SER A 3 0.63 1.00 -4.95
N ASN A 4 1.01 2.28 -4.92
CA ASN A 4 2.05 2.82 -5.81
C ASN A 4 3.44 2.20 -5.57
N VAL A 5 3.72 1.71 -4.36
CA VAL A 5 4.95 0.96 -4.04
C VAL A 5 4.90 -0.44 -4.66
N LEU A 6 3.77 -1.13 -4.54
CA LEU A 6 3.56 -2.45 -5.16
C LEU A 6 3.62 -2.36 -6.69
N ILE A 7 2.97 -1.35 -7.27
CA ILE A 7 3.01 -1.10 -8.72
C ILE A 7 4.44 -0.85 -9.19
N ALA A 8 5.23 -0.05 -8.46
CA ALA A 8 6.61 0.21 -8.81
C ALA A 8 7.49 -1.04 -8.73
N TYR A 9 7.22 -1.92 -7.77
CA TYR A 9 7.96 -3.17 -7.58
C TYR A 9 7.70 -4.16 -8.74
N TYR A 10 6.44 -4.34 -9.13
CA TYR A 10 6.05 -5.34 -10.13
C TYR A 10 6.01 -4.83 -11.57
N SER A 11 5.99 -3.52 -11.80
CA SER A 11 5.93 -2.98 -13.16
C SER A 11 7.19 -3.34 -13.95
N THR A 12 7.00 -3.90 -15.13
CA THR A 12 8.08 -4.20 -16.11
C THR A 12 8.45 -2.99 -16.97
N ASP A 13 7.82 -1.86 -16.76
CA ASP A 13 8.02 -0.62 -17.50
C ASP A 13 9.42 -0.05 -17.23
N LYS A 14 10.16 0.31 -18.30
CA LYS A 14 11.47 0.96 -18.15
C LYS A 14 11.40 2.25 -17.36
N ALA A 15 10.32 3.01 -17.50
CA ALA A 15 10.09 4.23 -16.73
C ALA A 15 9.95 3.98 -15.22
N ALA A 16 9.58 2.77 -14.81
CA ALA A 16 9.46 2.38 -13.41
C ALA A 16 10.77 1.84 -12.81
N GLU A 17 11.80 1.60 -13.60
CA GLU A 17 13.04 0.93 -13.15
C GLU A 17 13.69 1.63 -11.96
N ASN A 18 13.81 2.96 -11.99
CA ASN A 18 14.37 3.71 -10.87
C ASN A 18 13.53 3.60 -9.61
N LYS A 19 12.21 3.66 -9.74
CA LYS A 19 11.30 3.47 -8.59
C LYS A 19 11.41 2.06 -8.04
N ARG A 20 11.46 1.04 -8.91
CA ARG A 20 11.63 -0.35 -8.51
C ARG A 20 12.91 -0.54 -7.69
N LYS A 21 14.05 -0.01 -8.15
CA LYS A 21 15.32 -0.06 -7.40
C LYS A 21 15.22 0.59 -6.01
N LEU A 22 14.51 1.71 -5.90
CA LEU A 22 14.28 2.35 -4.60
C LEU A 22 13.44 1.45 -3.68
N VAL A 23 12.43 0.77 -4.20
CA VAL A 23 11.63 -0.17 -3.41
C VAL A 23 12.47 -1.38 -2.99
N GLU A 24 13.22 -1.98 -3.90
CA GLU A 24 14.10 -3.12 -3.62
C GLU A 24 15.12 -2.78 -2.51
N ASN A 25 15.72 -1.59 -2.58
CA ASN A 25 16.62 -1.11 -1.54
C ASN A 25 15.89 -0.95 -0.19
N ALA A 26 14.73 -0.31 -0.18
CA ALA A 26 13.94 -0.14 1.04
C ALA A 26 13.55 -1.51 1.66
N LEU A 27 13.12 -2.47 0.83
CA LEU A 27 12.80 -3.83 1.27
C LEU A 27 14.03 -4.55 1.85
N THR A 28 15.20 -4.34 1.26
CA THR A 28 16.47 -4.88 1.79
C THR A 28 16.79 -4.32 3.18
N VAL A 29 16.54 -3.03 3.40
CA VAL A 29 16.70 -2.42 4.73
C VAL A 29 15.71 -3.02 5.72
N PHE A 30 14.42 -3.09 5.35
CA PHE A 30 13.39 -3.66 6.23
C PHE A 30 13.64 -5.13 6.59
N ALA A 31 14.23 -5.91 5.69
CA ALA A 31 14.63 -7.30 5.96
C ALA A 31 15.64 -7.43 7.10
N GLN A 32 16.40 -6.38 7.39
CA GLN A 32 17.42 -6.36 8.44
C GLN A 32 16.88 -5.86 9.78
N LEU A 33 15.70 -5.25 9.79
CA LEU A 33 15.08 -4.68 10.98
C LEU A 33 14.15 -5.71 11.65
N LYS A 34 14.48 -6.10 12.89
CA LYS A 34 13.75 -7.16 13.61
C LYS A 34 12.34 -6.74 14.04
N ASP A 35 12.13 -5.46 14.27
CA ASP A 35 10.89 -4.93 14.86
C ASP A 35 9.98 -4.26 13.82
N VAL A 36 10.25 -4.47 12.52
CA VAL A 36 9.45 -3.92 11.44
C VAL A 36 8.60 -5.02 10.80
N GLN A 37 7.30 -4.77 10.71
CA GLN A 37 6.37 -5.61 9.98
C GLN A 37 5.86 -4.86 8.75
N LEU A 38 6.05 -5.47 7.58
CA LEU A 38 5.51 -4.92 6.34
C LEU A 38 4.04 -5.31 6.21
N CYS A 39 3.19 -4.29 6.17
CA CYS A 39 1.75 -4.48 6.01
C CYS A 39 1.27 -3.90 4.68
N THR A 40 0.30 -4.56 4.08
CA THR A 40 -0.48 -4.03 2.95
C THR A 40 -1.98 -4.27 3.21
N SER A 41 -2.83 -3.88 2.30
CA SER A 41 -4.27 -4.12 2.40
C SER A 41 -4.79 -4.78 1.12
N ARG A 42 -5.94 -5.45 1.20
CA ARG A 42 -6.61 -5.98 -0.02
C ARG A 42 -6.99 -4.85 -0.97
N TRP A 43 -7.28 -3.67 -0.45
CA TRP A 43 -7.49 -2.48 -1.26
C TRP A 43 -6.25 -2.14 -2.09
N ALA A 44 -5.07 -2.04 -1.46
CA ALA A 44 -3.81 -1.77 -2.16
C ALA A 44 -3.51 -2.82 -3.24
N VAL A 45 -3.75 -4.09 -2.96
CA VAL A 45 -3.58 -5.17 -3.95
C VAL A 45 -4.57 -5.01 -5.09
N THR A 46 -5.84 -4.69 -4.81
CA THR A 46 -6.86 -4.48 -5.85
C THR A 46 -6.50 -3.32 -6.77
N GLU A 47 -6.04 -2.20 -6.22
CA GLU A 47 -5.54 -1.07 -7.02
C GLU A 47 -4.32 -1.47 -7.86
N THR A 48 -3.39 -2.21 -7.26
CA THR A 48 -2.19 -2.72 -7.97
C THR A 48 -2.58 -3.58 -9.17
N VAL A 49 -3.42 -4.59 -8.97
CA VAL A 49 -3.90 -5.47 -10.05
C VAL A 49 -4.59 -4.65 -11.15
N ASN A 50 -5.48 -3.74 -10.77
CA ASN A 50 -6.17 -2.88 -11.72
C ASN A 50 -5.18 -2.06 -12.58
N ILE A 51 -4.20 -1.41 -11.97
CA ILE A 51 -3.24 -0.56 -12.68
C ILE A 51 -2.28 -1.39 -13.54
N LEU A 52 -1.78 -2.52 -13.05
CA LEU A 52 -0.89 -3.39 -13.82
C LEU A 52 -1.58 -3.90 -15.10
N VAL A 53 -2.86 -4.27 -15.03
CA VAL A 53 -3.63 -4.73 -16.20
C VAL A 53 -4.04 -3.56 -17.10
N SER A 54 -4.66 -2.52 -16.55
CA SER A 54 -5.33 -1.48 -17.34
C SER A 54 -4.37 -0.42 -17.90
N GLN A 55 -3.39 0.01 -17.11
CA GLN A 55 -2.48 1.09 -17.48
C GLN A 55 -1.10 0.57 -17.92
N LYS A 56 -0.56 -0.42 -17.23
CA LYS A 56 0.74 -1.02 -17.57
C LYS A 56 0.64 -2.11 -18.64
N ARG A 57 -0.57 -2.54 -18.96
CA ARG A 57 -0.87 -3.55 -19.99
C ARG A 57 -0.07 -4.84 -19.81
N MET A 58 0.22 -5.21 -18.58
CA MET A 58 0.87 -6.47 -18.27
C MET A 58 -0.03 -7.66 -18.63
N ASN A 59 0.59 -8.79 -18.95
CA ASN A 59 -0.15 -10.01 -19.21
C ASN A 59 -1.00 -10.40 -17.98
N ARG A 60 -2.25 -10.80 -18.22
CA ARG A 60 -3.17 -11.14 -17.12
C ARG A 60 -2.71 -12.36 -16.31
N GLY A 61 -2.03 -13.32 -16.96
CA GLY A 61 -1.44 -14.48 -16.28
C GLY A 61 -0.37 -14.05 -15.29
N ASP A 62 0.56 -13.19 -15.72
CA ASP A 62 1.63 -12.67 -14.85
C ASP A 62 1.04 -11.90 -13.66
N VAL A 63 -0.01 -11.10 -13.90
CA VAL A 63 -0.68 -10.34 -12.83
C VAL A 63 -1.44 -11.26 -11.87
N ALA A 64 -2.01 -12.37 -12.34
CA ALA A 64 -2.63 -13.38 -11.48
C ALA A 64 -1.60 -14.09 -10.60
N GLU A 65 -0.38 -14.34 -11.10
CA GLU A 65 0.72 -14.86 -10.28
C GLU A 65 1.14 -13.86 -9.20
N ILE A 66 1.25 -12.59 -9.54
CA ILE A 66 1.52 -11.51 -8.58
C ILE A 66 0.44 -11.47 -7.48
N GLU A 67 -0.83 -11.54 -7.86
CA GLU A 67 -1.94 -11.57 -6.90
C GLU A 67 -1.83 -12.79 -5.98
N THR A 68 -1.55 -13.96 -6.52
CA THR A 68 -1.35 -15.19 -5.75
C THR A 68 -0.20 -15.04 -4.75
N GLN A 69 0.95 -14.52 -5.20
CA GLN A 69 2.09 -14.27 -4.34
C GLN A 69 1.74 -13.31 -3.18
N LEU A 70 1.05 -12.22 -3.47
CA LEU A 70 0.68 -11.24 -2.46
C LEU A 70 -0.38 -11.76 -1.49
N VAL A 71 -1.48 -12.35 -2.00
CA VAL A 71 -2.66 -12.66 -1.19
C VAL A 71 -2.59 -14.04 -0.55
N SER A 72 -2.19 -15.05 -1.31
CA SER A 72 -2.19 -16.44 -0.85
C SER A 72 -0.89 -16.79 -0.13
N GLU A 73 0.25 -16.44 -0.71
CA GLU A 73 1.56 -16.72 -0.13
C GLU A 73 1.97 -15.68 0.91
N LYS A 74 1.41 -14.47 0.83
CA LYS A 74 1.70 -13.34 1.72
C LYS A 74 3.18 -12.93 1.69
N HIS A 75 3.73 -12.84 0.49
CA HIS A 75 5.10 -12.44 0.25
C HIS A 75 5.21 -11.28 -0.74
N LEU A 76 6.22 -10.45 -0.51
CA LEU A 76 6.72 -9.46 -1.45
C LEU A 76 8.20 -9.73 -1.67
N GLY A 77 8.53 -10.32 -2.81
CA GLY A 77 9.84 -10.92 -2.99
C GLY A 77 10.09 -12.00 -1.94
N ASN A 78 11.17 -11.87 -1.18
CA ASN A 78 11.53 -12.81 -0.10
C ASN A 78 10.98 -12.38 1.28
N LEU A 79 10.24 -11.28 1.36
CA LEU A 79 9.74 -10.76 2.62
C LEU A 79 8.29 -11.17 2.86
N LYS A 80 8.04 -11.65 4.07
CA LYS A 80 6.68 -11.89 4.54
C LYS A 80 5.96 -10.57 4.72
N ILE A 81 4.72 -10.50 4.21
CA ILE A 81 3.83 -9.37 4.40
C ILE A 81 2.61 -9.76 5.21
N TYR A 82 2.02 -8.77 5.87
CA TYR A 82 0.80 -8.92 6.66
C TYR A 82 -0.32 -8.11 6.03
N PHE A 83 -1.56 -8.52 6.25
CA PHE A 83 -2.71 -7.78 5.77
C PHE A 83 -3.31 -6.95 6.90
N ALA A 84 -3.36 -5.64 6.66
CA ALA A 84 -4.18 -4.72 7.43
C ALA A 84 -5.59 -4.73 6.81
N GLU A 85 -6.56 -5.20 7.54
CA GLU A 85 -7.95 -5.31 7.08
C GLU A 85 -8.89 -4.59 8.03
N VAL A 86 -9.99 -4.11 7.51
CA VAL A 86 -11.10 -3.66 8.35
C VAL A 86 -11.81 -4.91 8.87
N SER A 87 -11.81 -5.08 10.19
CA SER A 87 -12.51 -6.17 10.82
C SER A 87 -13.97 -5.77 11.08
N PRO A 88 -14.95 -6.41 10.44
CA PRO A 88 -16.36 -6.14 10.71
C PRO A 88 -16.76 -6.40 12.16
N GLN A 89 -15.96 -7.18 12.88
CA GLN A 89 -16.23 -7.57 14.25
C GLN A 89 -15.69 -6.58 15.30
N ARG A 90 -14.79 -5.66 14.91
CA ARG A 90 -14.15 -4.75 15.86
C ARG A 90 -14.75 -3.36 15.85
N ASP A 91 -14.87 -2.74 14.69
CA ASP A 91 -15.04 -1.28 14.67
C ASP A 91 -16.04 -0.78 13.60
N TYR A 92 -16.27 -1.51 12.52
CA TYR A 92 -17.18 -1.09 11.47
C TYR A 92 -17.87 -2.28 10.82
N ASP A 93 -19.20 -2.22 10.76
CA ASP A 93 -19.91 -2.89 9.70
C ASP A 93 -19.56 -2.23 8.35
N PHE A 94 -19.94 -2.84 7.25
CA PHE A 94 -19.66 -2.33 5.91
C PHE A 94 -20.22 -0.90 5.67
N PRO A 95 -21.45 -0.54 6.10
CA PRO A 95 -21.93 0.85 6.07
C PRO A 95 -21.10 1.83 6.87
N GLY A 96 -20.63 1.44 8.05
CA GLY A 96 -19.78 2.27 8.90
C GLY A 96 -18.42 2.56 8.27
N PHE A 97 -17.80 1.59 7.61
CA PHE A 97 -16.57 1.80 6.86
C PHE A 97 -16.74 2.91 5.82
N PHE A 98 -17.75 2.83 4.97
CA PHE A 98 -18.00 3.85 3.95
C PHE A 98 -18.42 5.19 4.52
N TYR A 99 -19.04 5.22 5.69
CA TYR A 99 -19.29 6.47 6.40
C TYR A 99 -17.97 7.17 6.74
N HIS A 100 -17.01 6.47 7.34
CA HIS A 100 -15.71 7.04 7.69
C HIS A 100 -14.90 7.47 6.45
N VAL A 101 -14.98 6.71 5.37
CA VAL A 101 -14.36 7.10 4.10
C VAL A 101 -14.94 8.42 3.59
N ARG A 102 -16.26 8.57 3.54
CA ARG A 102 -16.88 9.84 3.12
C ARG A 102 -16.51 11.01 4.03
N GLN A 103 -16.50 10.80 5.35
CA GLN A 103 -16.07 11.83 6.28
C GLN A 103 -14.61 12.23 6.07
N GLY A 104 -13.74 11.28 5.79
CA GLY A 104 -12.33 11.54 5.47
C GLY A 104 -12.16 12.39 4.21
N ILE A 105 -12.86 12.05 3.12
CA ILE A 105 -12.83 12.82 1.88
C ILE A 105 -13.25 14.29 2.13
N LEU A 106 -14.33 14.48 2.86
CA LEU A 106 -14.84 15.83 3.15
C LEU A 106 -13.91 16.63 4.07
N LYS A 107 -13.25 15.96 4.99
CA LYS A 107 -12.42 16.62 6.01
C LYS A 107 -11.01 16.92 5.50
N TYR A 108 -10.39 16.01 4.76
CA TYR A 108 -8.97 16.10 4.38
C TYR A 108 -8.76 16.50 2.92
N HIS A 109 -9.82 16.63 2.13
CA HIS A 109 -9.75 16.92 0.70
C HIS A 109 -8.84 15.95 -0.09
N SER A 110 -8.64 14.73 0.44
CA SER A 110 -7.79 13.71 -0.14
C SER A 110 -8.56 12.82 -1.11
N GLY A 111 -7.85 12.16 -2.00
CA GLY A 111 -8.41 11.20 -2.95
C GLY A 111 -9.06 10.00 -2.25
N LEU A 112 -9.98 9.34 -2.95
CA LEU A 112 -10.70 8.17 -2.43
C LEU A 112 -9.74 7.08 -1.95
N GLY A 113 -8.71 6.79 -2.73
CA GLY A 113 -7.71 5.75 -2.41
C GLY A 113 -6.99 6.06 -1.11
N ASP A 114 -6.46 7.28 -0.98
CA ASP A 114 -5.70 7.72 0.21
C ASP A 114 -6.55 7.67 1.48
N VAL A 115 -7.80 8.10 1.36
CA VAL A 115 -8.73 8.04 2.50
C VAL A 115 -9.03 6.60 2.88
N ILE A 116 -9.24 5.69 1.93
CA ILE A 116 -9.45 4.26 2.22
C ILE A 116 -8.22 3.69 2.93
N HIS A 117 -7.01 3.98 2.43
CA HIS A 117 -5.78 3.56 3.10
C HIS A 117 -5.71 4.09 4.53
N SER A 118 -6.01 5.37 4.75
CA SER A 118 -5.98 5.98 6.08
C SER A 118 -6.96 5.35 7.05
N VAL A 119 -8.18 5.03 6.61
CA VAL A 119 -9.19 4.36 7.43
C VAL A 119 -8.74 2.95 7.81
N ILE A 120 -8.18 2.19 6.86
CA ILE A 120 -7.63 0.85 7.12
C ILE A 120 -6.46 0.94 8.11
N MET A 121 -5.54 1.87 7.92
CA MET A 121 -4.39 2.06 8.78
C MET A 121 -4.81 2.40 10.22
N LYS A 122 -5.70 3.36 10.37
CA LYS A 122 -6.22 3.78 11.68
C LYS A 122 -6.89 2.62 12.42
N ASN A 123 -7.65 1.80 11.70
CA ASN A 123 -8.32 0.63 12.27
C ASN A 123 -7.35 -0.44 12.78
N ASN A 124 -6.14 -0.47 12.22
CA ASN A 124 -5.10 -1.43 12.57
C ASN A 124 -3.98 -0.82 13.44
N ALA A 125 -4.16 0.40 13.95
CA ALA A 125 -3.15 1.15 14.70
C ALA A 125 -1.80 1.27 13.96
N ILE A 126 -1.84 1.42 12.64
CA ILE A 126 -0.67 1.60 11.78
C ILE A 126 -0.49 3.09 11.55
N ALA A 127 0.65 3.63 11.95
CA ALA A 127 0.98 5.05 11.81
C ALA A 127 1.86 5.35 10.59
N ASP A 128 2.64 4.38 10.10
CA ASP A 128 3.63 4.61 9.04
C ASP A 128 3.15 4.08 7.69
N ILE A 129 3.20 4.92 6.66
CA ILE A 129 2.90 4.53 5.28
C ILE A 129 4.13 4.68 4.39
N LEU A 130 4.51 3.61 3.70
CA LEU A 130 5.50 3.65 2.64
C LEU A 130 4.80 3.95 1.32
N THR A 131 5.15 5.08 0.69
CA THR A 131 4.52 5.56 -0.55
C THR A 131 5.48 6.39 -1.39
N PHE A 132 5.22 6.48 -2.69
CA PHE A 132 5.87 7.44 -3.59
C PHE A 132 5.14 8.79 -3.66
N ASP A 133 4.01 8.93 -2.98
CA ASP A 133 3.28 10.19 -2.97
C ASP A 133 4.05 11.24 -2.16
N GLU A 134 4.63 12.18 -2.90
CA GLU A 134 5.26 13.37 -2.31
C GLU A 134 4.24 14.47 -2.03
N LYS A 135 3.01 14.30 -2.51
CA LYS A 135 1.93 15.26 -2.37
C LYS A 135 1.36 15.23 -0.96
N ASP A 136 0.80 16.35 -0.59
CA ASP A 136 0.31 16.62 0.77
C ASP A 136 -0.90 15.77 1.21
N ASP A 137 -1.38 14.84 0.37
CA ASP A 137 -2.62 14.10 0.60
C ASP A 137 -2.58 13.30 1.91
N PHE A 138 -1.55 12.48 2.12
CA PHE A 138 -1.38 11.76 3.40
C PHE A 138 -0.93 12.67 4.54
N LYS A 139 -0.19 13.75 4.26
CA LYS A 139 0.30 14.68 5.29
C LYS A 139 -0.82 15.48 5.96
N GLN A 140 -1.98 15.60 5.31
CA GLN A 140 -3.15 16.24 5.89
C GLN A 140 -3.90 15.33 6.87
N ILE A 141 -3.60 14.04 6.87
CA ILE A 141 -4.23 13.07 7.75
C ILE A 141 -3.41 13.02 9.05
N PRO A 142 -3.99 13.41 10.19
CA PRO A 142 -3.26 13.41 11.45
C PRO A 142 -2.81 12.00 11.85
N ASP A 143 -1.70 11.95 12.54
CA ASP A 143 -1.11 10.72 13.09
C ASP A 143 -0.57 9.74 12.06
N LEU A 144 -0.35 10.17 10.81
CA LEU A 144 0.35 9.40 9.80
C LEU A 144 1.76 9.93 9.54
N THR A 145 2.72 9.02 9.54
CA THR A 145 4.10 9.27 9.09
C THR A 145 4.25 8.77 7.66
N VAL A 146 4.60 9.67 6.75
CA VAL A 146 4.83 9.33 5.34
C VAL A 146 6.31 8.99 5.15
N LEU A 147 6.59 7.78 4.71
CA LEU A 147 7.92 7.28 4.38
C LEU A 147 8.05 7.15 2.87
N HIS A 148 9.00 7.85 2.28
CA HIS A 148 9.32 7.66 0.87
C HIS A 148 10.43 6.59 0.73
N PRO A 149 10.36 5.66 -0.25
CA PRO A 149 11.38 4.62 -0.42
C PRO A 149 12.82 5.12 -0.52
N LYS A 150 13.05 6.35 -1.04
CA LYS A 150 14.39 6.97 -1.10
C LYS A 150 14.99 7.32 0.27
N ASP A 151 14.13 7.50 1.28
CA ASP A 151 14.55 7.96 2.61
C ASP A 151 14.77 6.78 3.57
N VAL A 152 14.41 5.55 3.16
CA VAL A 152 14.67 4.33 3.92
C VAL A 152 16.15 3.97 3.76
N ARG A 153 16.90 4.13 4.85
CA ARG A 153 18.36 3.87 4.90
C ARG A 153 18.69 3.13 6.19
N ILE A 154 19.79 2.37 6.14
CA ILE A 154 20.44 1.80 7.34
C ILE A 154 21.19 2.90 8.06
#